data_84d16427b4e1935b234373fca5661c4b
#
_entry.id   84d16427b4e1935b234373fca5661c4b
#
_cell.length_a   1.000
_cell.length_b   1.000
_cell.length_c   1.000
_cell.angle_alpha   90.00
_cell.angle_beta   90.00
_cell.angle_gamma   90.00
#
_symmetry.space_group_name_H-M   'P 1'
#
loop_
_entity.id
_entity.type
_entity.pdbx_description
1 polymer ?
#
loop_
_entity_poly.entity_id
_entity_poly.type
_entity_poly.pdbx_seq_one_letter_code
_entity_poly.pdbx_strand_id
1 'polypeptide(L)'
;MLRKKECLAMLLAGGQGSRLYTLTKKVAKPAVYFGSKYRIIDFPLSNCINSDIDTVGVLTQYQPLELNDYIGNGSPWDLDRNYGGVHILPPYQKSRGADWYKGTANAIYQNINFIERYDPEYVIILSGDHIYKMDYNKMLEFHKQKGADVTIAVLEVTLEDAKRFGILSTDDNDKIVEFAEKPAKPKSTKASMGIYIFNKDILVNYLKADEEDPKSSNDFGKNIIPTMIEDGRGLYAYPFKGYWKDVGTIRSLWEANMDLLGEAPELDLSDPDWKISYRHNPLNPQYIGNDAKISDSIIAEGCDIEGTVINSVLFSGIKVGKGTVIRNSVIMPNVVIGENAEINHSILDADCNICDNAVVGENDSEKDITVVGADITIGEGKQVEAGVMVEEDIK
;
A
#
# COMPACT_ATOMS: atom_id res chain seq x y z
N MET A 1 -18.83 -22.14 22.77
CA MET A 1 -18.13 -22.39 21.48
C MET A 1 -17.84 -21.06 20.85
N LEU A 2 -16.59 -20.80 20.49
CA LEU A 2 -16.24 -19.63 19.69
C LEU A 2 -16.92 -19.75 18.33
N ARG A 3 -17.54 -18.68 17.83
CA ARG A 3 -18.24 -18.70 16.54
C ARG A 3 -17.18 -18.88 15.44
N LYS A 4 -17.31 -19.91 14.61
CA LYS A 4 -16.43 -20.14 13.45
C LYS A 4 -16.46 -18.91 12.54
N LYS A 5 -15.31 -18.44 12.10
CA LYS A 5 -15.21 -17.37 11.12
C LYS A 5 -15.37 -17.94 9.71
N GLU A 6 -16.10 -17.27 8.85
CA GLU A 6 -16.21 -17.70 7.46
C GLU A 6 -14.91 -17.44 6.71
N CYS A 7 -14.41 -16.21 6.79
CA CYS A 7 -13.17 -15.79 6.17
C CYS A 7 -12.26 -15.10 7.19
N LEU A 8 -10.95 -15.28 7.03
CA LEU A 8 -9.89 -14.64 7.80
C LEU A 8 -8.88 -14.01 6.84
N ALA A 9 -8.42 -12.80 7.14
CA ALA A 9 -7.43 -12.12 6.31
C ALA A 9 -6.00 -12.30 6.85
N MET A 10 -5.07 -12.59 5.95
CA MET A 10 -3.62 -12.60 6.17
C MET A 10 -2.99 -11.51 5.32
N LEU A 11 -2.59 -10.41 5.93
CA LEU A 11 -2.10 -9.21 5.27
C LEU A 11 -0.57 -9.17 5.29
N LEU A 12 0.04 -9.32 4.12
CA LEU A 12 1.49 -9.30 3.92
C LEU A 12 1.99 -7.85 3.95
N ALA A 13 2.56 -7.44 5.08
CA ALA A 13 3.03 -6.08 5.34
C ALA A 13 4.55 -6.02 5.61
N GLY A 14 5.30 -7.05 5.23
CA GLY A 14 6.72 -7.20 5.51
C GLY A 14 7.68 -6.75 4.40
N GLY A 15 7.20 -6.16 3.32
CA GLY A 15 8.02 -5.75 2.17
C GLY A 15 8.99 -4.61 2.50
N GLN A 16 10.25 -4.73 2.04
CA GLN A 16 11.32 -3.75 2.29
C GLN A 16 11.10 -2.40 1.58
N GLY A 17 10.34 -2.38 0.48
CA GLY A 17 10.02 -1.15 -0.27
C GLY A 17 11.23 -0.45 -0.91
N SER A 18 12.31 -1.18 -1.21
CA SER A 18 13.61 -0.62 -1.65
C SER A 18 13.54 0.35 -2.84
N ARG A 19 12.50 0.26 -3.67
CA ARG A 19 12.27 1.16 -4.82
C ARG A 19 11.66 2.52 -4.45
N LEU A 20 11.27 2.71 -3.20
CA LEU A 20 10.86 4.00 -2.64
C LEU A 20 12.02 4.72 -1.94
N TYR A 21 13.20 4.10 -1.95
CA TYR A 21 14.47 4.66 -1.48
C TYR A 21 14.34 5.36 -0.11
N THR A 22 14.55 6.68 -0.08
CA THR A 22 14.57 7.48 1.15
C THR A 22 13.26 7.43 1.93
N LEU A 23 12.09 7.31 1.26
CA LEU A 23 10.77 7.22 1.90
C LEU A 23 10.55 5.93 2.71
N THR A 24 11.35 4.88 2.47
CA THR A 24 11.29 3.61 3.21
C THR A 24 12.55 3.31 4.01
N LYS A 25 13.43 4.30 4.18
CA LYS A 25 14.65 4.15 4.96
C LYS A 25 14.38 3.92 6.45
N LYS A 26 13.35 4.58 6.98
CA LYS A 26 12.96 4.53 8.40
C LYS A 26 11.65 3.78 8.66
N VAL A 27 10.82 3.57 7.65
CA VAL A 27 9.48 3.00 7.78
C VAL A 27 9.25 1.87 6.78
N ALA A 28 8.39 0.91 7.14
CA ALA A 28 7.94 -0.12 6.20
C ALA A 28 7.05 0.49 5.10
N LYS A 29 7.08 -0.07 3.87
CA LYS A 29 6.27 0.43 2.75
C LYS A 29 4.78 0.62 3.10
N PRO A 30 4.10 -0.31 3.82
CA PRO A 30 2.70 -0.11 4.21
C PRO A 30 2.44 1.09 5.12
N ALA A 31 3.47 1.61 5.80
CA ALA A 31 3.38 2.78 6.67
C ALA A 31 3.62 4.11 5.94
N VAL A 32 3.98 4.10 4.67
CA VAL A 32 4.18 5.31 3.85
C VAL A 32 2.88 6.09 3.74
N TYR A 33 2.98 7.41 3.81
CA TYR A 33 1.86 8.35 3.71
C TYR A 33 1.24 8.39 2.32
N PHE A 34 -0.10 8.55 2.28
CA PHE A 34 -0.88 8.66 1.05
C PHE A 34 -2.12 9.53 1.22
N GLY A 35 -2.47 10.32 0.20
CA GLY A 35 -3.77 11.00 0.10
C GLY A 35 -4.10 11.98 1.21
N SER A 36 -3.14 12.78 1.63
CA SER A 36 -3.22 13.85 2.64
C SER A 36 -3.35 13.41 4.10
N LYS A 37 -3.86 12.21 4.41
CA LYS A 37 -4.14 11.78 5.79
C LYS A 37 -4.03 10.29 6.04
N TYR A 38 -3.92 9.49 4.99
CA TYR A 38 -3.85 8.04 5.08
C TYR A 38 -2.41 7.52 5.06
N ARG A 39 -2.28 6.23 5.39
CA ARG A 39 -1.13 5.38 5.04
C ARG A 39 -1.59 4.26 4.12
N ILE A 40 -0.69 3.65 3.37
CA ILE A 40 -1.04 2.59 2.42
C ILE A 40 -1.81 1.45 3.10
N ILE A 41 -1.44 1.08 4.33
CA ILE A 41 -2.06 0.00 5.10
C ILE A 41 -3.55 0.25 5.41
N ASP A 42 -4.00 1.50 5.41
CA ASP A 42 -5.40 1.85 5.71
C ASP A 42 -6.38 1.26 4.70
N PHE A 43 -5.95 1.11 3.45
CA PHE A 43 -6.77 0.59 2.37
C PHE A 43 -7.15 -0.88 2.57
N PRO A 44 -6.19 -1.83 2.69
CA PRO A 44 -6.54 -3.23 2.91
C PRO A 44 -7.24 -3.46 4.27
N LEU A 45 -6.92 -2.72 5.34
CA LEU A 45 -7.62 -2.83 6.61
C LEU A 45 -9.07 -2.35 6.50
N SER A 46 -9.30 -1.21 5.84
CA SER A 46 -10.66 -0.71 5.59
C SER A 46 -11.46 -1.61 4.66
N ASN A 47 -10.84 -2.14 3.61
CA ASN A 47 -11.50 -3.11 2.73
C ASN A 47 -11.90 -4.38 3.49
N CYS A 48 -11.09 -4.86 4.46
CA CYS A 48 -11.46 -5.99 5.31
C CYS A 48 -12.74 -5.71 6.07
N ILE A 49 -12.80 -4.62 6.83
CA ILE A 49 -13.98 -4.33 7.67
C ILE A 49 -15.22 -4.00 6.83
N ASN A 50 -15.06 -3.27 5.72
CA ASN A 50 -16.14 -2.99 4.78
C ASN A 50 -16.66 -4.27 4.08
N SER A 51 -15.89 -5.36 4.11
CA SER A 51 -16.25 -6.68 3.59
C SER A 51 -16.57 -7.69 4.72
N ASP A 52 -16.96 -7.23 5.92
CA ASP A 52 -17.28 -8.06 7.07
C ASP A 52 -16.17 -9.05 7.51
N ILE A 53 -14.92 -8.82 7.10
CA ILE A 53 -13.76 -9.59 7.52
C ILE A 53 -13.15 -8.93 8.75
N ASP A 54 -13.55 -9.38 9.92
CA ASP A 54 -13.21 -8.78 11.21
C ASP A 54 -12.01 -9.44 11.93
N THR A 55 -11.30 -10.33 11.27
CA THR A 55 -10.13 -11.02 11.82
C THR A 55 -8.99 -10.94 10.82
N VAL A 56 -7.95 -10.18 11.19
CA VAL A 56 -6.84 -9.83 10.30
C VAL A 56 -5.51 -10.11 10.98
N GLY A 57 -4.71 -10.99 10.40
CA GLY A 57 -3.30 -11.18 10.78
C GLY A 57 -2.40 -10.32 9.90
N VAL A 58 -1.69 -9.35 10.46
CA VAL A 58 -0.76 -8.48 9.75
C VAL A 58 0.66 -9.00 9.94
N LEU A 59 1.27 -9.48 8.86
CA LEU A 59 2.61 -10.06 8.87
C LEU A 59 3.65 -8.96 8.62
N THR A 60 4.36 -8.57 9.68
CA THR A 60 5.37 -7.50 9.64
C THR A 60 6.78 -8.08 9.74
N GLN A 61 7.76 -7.43 9.10
CA GLN A 61 9.15 -7.91 9.15
C GLN A 61 10.17 -6.75 9.15
N TYR A 62 10.20 -5.93 8.10
CA TYR A 62 11.14 -4.81 7.97
C TYR A 62 10.58 -3.54 8.61
N GLN A 63 11.43 -2.81 9.34
CA GLN A 63 11.08 -1.54 9.99
C GLN A 63 9.70 -1.57 10.67
N PRO A 64 9.42 -2.56 11.56
CA PRO A 64 8.06 -2.82 12.01
C PRO A 64 7.56 -1.82 13.06
N LEU A 65 8.44 -1.05 13.72
CA LEU A 65 8.10 -0.24 14.89
C LEU A 65 6.99 0.77 14.56
N GLU A 66 7.21 1.60 13.56
CA GLU A 66 6.27 2.65 13.15
C GLU A 66 4.94 2.07 12.67
N LEU A 67 5.00 0.98 11.87
CA LEU A 67 3.81 0.31 11.37
C LEU A 67 3.00 -0.34 12.51
N ASN A 68 3.67 -1.03 13.43
CA ASN A 68 3.03 -1.68 14.57
C ASN A 68 2.38 -0.66 15.51
N ASP A 69 3.08 0.45 15.76
CA ASP A 69 2.55 1.55 16.58
C ASP A 69 1.35 2.21 15.92
N TYR A 70 1.41 2.42 14.60
CA TYR A 70 0.30 3.00 13.84
C TYR A 70 -0.95 2.11 13.87
N ILE A 71 -0.81 0.80 13.65
CA ILE A 71 -1.92 -0.15 13.69
C ILE A 71 -2.49 -0.25 15.13
N GLY A 72 -1.60 -0.30 16.12
CA GLY A 72 -2.01 -0.43 17.52
C GLY A 72 -2.92 -1.62 17.76
N ASN A 73 -4.07 -1.39 18.38
CA ASN A 73 -5.10 -2.40 18.63
C ASN A 73 -6.15 -2.52 17.51
N GLY A 74 -6.07 -1.70 16.47
CA GLY A 74 -7.02 -1.72 15.35
C GLY A 74 -8.28 -0.87 15.51
N SER A 75 -8.39 -0.10 16.58
CA SER A 75 -9.58 0.72 16.86
C SER A 75 -9.99 1.66 15.70
N PRO A 76 -9.08 2.32 14.96
CA PRO A 76 -9.45 3.16 13.84
C PRO A 76 -10.28 2.45 12.75
N TRP A 77 -10.09 1.15 12.60
CA TRP A 77 -10.76 0.30 11.59
C TRP A 77 -11.84 -0.60 12.19
N ASP A 78 -12.29 -0.39 13.44
CA ASP A 78 -13.23 -1.29 14.15
C ASP A 78 -12.71 -2.75 14.22
N LEU A 79 -11.38 -2.90 14.36
CA LEU A 79 -10.69 -4.18 14.48
C LEU A 79 -10.13 -4.45 15.89
N ASP A 80 -10.62 -3.76 16.93
CA ASP A 80 -10.28 -3.97 18.35
C ASP A 80 -11.27 -4.93 19.04
N ARG A 81 -11.62 -6.00 18.36
CA ARG A 81 -12.64 -6.95 18.79
C ARG A 81 -12.17 -7.89 19.89
N ASN A 82 -13.05 -8.25 20.81
CA ASN A 82 -12.76 -9.25 21.86
C ASN A 82 -12.47 -10.65 21.27
N TYR A 83 -13.05 -10.97 20.12
CA TYR A 83 -12.83 -12.21 19.39
C TYR A 83 -12.68 -11.91 17.88
N GLY A 84 -11.49 -12.09 17.39
CA GLY A 84 -11.07 -11.59 16.08
C GLY A 84 -10.22 -10.32 16.25
N GLY A 85 -10.45 -9.33 15.38
CA GLY A 85 -9.69 -8.08 15.38
C GLY A 85 -8.35 -8.18 14.64
N VAL A 86 -7.54 -7.13 14.73
CA VAL A 86 -6.21 -7.11 14.12
C VAL A 86 -5.18 -7.72 15.06
N HIS A 87 -4.29 -8.54 14.50
CA HIS A 87 -3.16 -9.15 15.18
C HIS A 87 -1.87 -8.90 14.41
N ILE A 88 -0.87 -8.32 15.06
CA ILE A 88 0.46 -8.19 14.49
C ILE A 88 1.19 -9.52 14.63
N LEU A 89 1.67 -10.05 13.52
CA LEU A 89 2.34 -11.34 13.41
C LEU A 89 3.79 -11.13 12.91
N PRO A 90 4.75 -10.83 13.80
CA PRO A 90 6.16 -10.76 13.43
C PRO A 90 6.74 -12.16 13.28
N PRO A 91 7.87 -12.33 12.55
CA PRO A 91 8.64 -13.57 12.60
C PRO A 91 9.05 -13.87 14.04
N TYR A 92 9.03 -15.14 14.43
CA TYR A 92 9.39 -15.55 15.79
C TYR A 92 10.38 -16.70 15.80
N GLN A 93 11.16 -16.77 16.88
CA GLN A 93 12.14 -17.82 17.08
C GLN A 93 11.44 -19.13 17.50
N LYS A 94 11.68 -20.20 16.73
CA LYS A 94 11.40 -21.59 17.15
C LYS A 94 12.58 -22.14 17.92
N SER A 95 12.39 -23.25 18.65
CA SER A 95 13.42 -23.89 19.50
C SER A 95 14.76 -24.22 18.80
N ARG A 96 14.83 -24.15 17.47
CA ARG A 96 16.00 -24.45 16.63
C ARG A 96 16.54 -23.29 15.81
N GLY A 97 16.20 -22.05 16.12
CA GLY A 97 16.70 -20.86 15.43
C GLY A 97 15.60 -19.80 15.19
N ALA A 98 16.03 -18.56 14.91
CA ALA A 98 15.17 -17.49 14.47
C ALA A 98 15.21 -17.46 12.94
N ASP A 99 14.09 -17.67 12.28
CA ASP A 99 14.01 -17.56 10.83
C ASP A 99 13.13 -16.35 10.47
N TRP A 100 13.74 -15.40 9.77
CA TRP A 100 12.99 -14.36 9.03
C TRP A 100 12.06 -15.04 8.02
N TYR A 101 10.99 -14.34 7.62
CA TYR A 101 10.16 -14.82 6.52
C TYR A 101 11.00 -14.91 5.24
N LYS A 102 11.14 -16.12 4.71
CA LYS A 102 11.97 -16.40 3.51
C LYS A 102 11.29 -15.93 2.22
N GLY A 103 9.95 -15.86 2.25
CA GLY A 103 9.10 -15.46 1.14
C GLY A 103 7.66 -15.29 1.60
N THR A 104 6.79 -14.93 0.67
CA THR A 104 5.37 -14.65 0.96
C THR A 104 4.62 -15.90 1.45
N ALA A 105 4.89 -17.07 0.91
CA ALA A 105 4.29 -18.33 1.35
C ALA A 105 4.82 -18.76 2.73
N ASN A 106 6.13 -18.62 2.98
CA ASN A 106 6.71 -18.94 4.29
C ASN A 106 6.18 -18.03 5.40
N ALA A 107 5.87 -16.76 5.11
CA ALA A 107 5.26 -15.87 6.09
C ALA A 107 3.90 -16.40 6.57
N ILE A 108 3.06 -16.89 5.66
CA ILE A 108 1.77 -17.52 6.01
C ILE A 108 2.00 -18.86 6.72
N TYR A 109 2.94 -19.70 6.22
CA TYR A 109 3.28 -20.99 6.82
C TYR A 109 3.68 -20.86 8.30
N GLN A 110 4.53 -19.91 8.64
CA GLN A 110 4.97 -19.70 10.02
C GLN A 110 3.79 -19.33 10.95
N ASN A 111 2.69 -18.80 10.40
CA ASN A 111 1.52 -18.34 11.11
C ASN A 111 0.28 -19.24 10.93
N ILE A 112 0.45 -20.49 10.49
CA ILE A 112 -0.67 -21.46 10.37
C ILE A 112 -1.44 -21.60 11.69
N ASN A 113 -0.75 -21.57 12.83
CA ASN A 113 -1.40 -21.65 14.14
C ASN A 113 -2.40 -20.51 14.40
N PHE A 114 -2.17 -19.33 13.81
CA PHE A 114 -3.13 -18.22 13.87
C PHE A 114 -4.38 -18.56 13.05
N ILE A 115 -4.23 -19.13 11.85
CA ILE A 115 -5.34 -19.58 11.01
C ILE A 115 -6.11 -20.70 11.71
N GLU A 116 -5.42 -21.70 12.23
CA GLU A 116 -6.04 -22.85 12.92
C GLU A 116 -6.79 -22.43 14.20
N ARG A 117 -6.33 -21.38 14.89
CA ARG A 117 -6.99 -20.85 16.09
C ARG A 117 -8.43 -20.39 15.83
N TYR A 118 -8.68 -19.79 14.68
CA TYR A 118 -9.99 -19.29 14.27
C TYR A 118 -10.77 -20.29 13.40
N ASP A 119 -10.07 -21.28 12.85
CA ASP A 119 -10.61 -22.34 11.99
C ASP A 119 -11.59 -21.82 10.92
N PRO A 120 -11.20 -20.85 10.09
CA PRO A 120 -12.04 -20.28 9.06
C PRO A 120 -12.31 -21.32 7.96
N GLU A 121 -13.33 -21.08 7.14
CA GLU A 121 -13.55 -21.87 5.93
C GLU A 121 -12.63 -21.41 4.80
N TYR A 122 -12.46 -20.08 4.70
CA TYR A 122 -11.63 -19.42 3.69
C TYR A 122 -10.57 -18.54 4.31
N VAL A 123 -9.43 -18.39 3.62
CA VAL A 123 -8.37 -17.47 3.97
C VAL A 123 -8.14 -16.52 2.79
N ILE A 124 -8.28 -15.22 3.04
CA ILE A 124 -7.88 -14.21 2.06
C ILE A 124 -6.48 -13.75 2.37
N ILE A 125 -5.60 -13.78 1.37
CA ILE A 125 -4.23 -13.26 1.44
C ILE A 125 -4.21 -11.94 0.70
N LEU A 126 -3.70 -10.91 1.35
CA LEU A 126 -3.68 -9.53 0.88
C LEU A 126 -2.25 -8.99 0.83
N SER A 127 -1.95 -8.19 -0.19
CA SER A 127 -0.76 -7.35 -0.20
C SER A 127 -1.04 -6.04 0.53
N GLY A 128 -0.15 -5.63 1.43
CA GLY A 128 -0.28 -4.41 2.25
C GLY A 128 0.33 -3.17 1.60
N ASP A 129 0.58 -3.18 0.29
CA ASP A 129 1.39 -2.18 -0.39
C ASP A 129 0.73 -1.59 -1.65
N HIS A 130 -0.59 -1.76 -1.79
CA HIS A 130 -1.38 -1.26 -2.91
C HIS A 130 -2.50 -0.31 -2.46
N ILE A 131 -2.88 0.60 -3.34
CA ILE A 131 -3.99 1.55 -3.15
C ILE A 131 -5.18 1.09 -4.00
N TYR A 132 -6.30 0.78 -3.36
CA TYR A 132 -7.52 0.32 -4.02
C TYR A 132 -8.71 0.26 -3.06
N LYS A 133 -9.94 0.28 -3.61
CA LYS A 133 -11.18 0.00 -2.89
C LYS A 133 -11.78 -1.28 -3.47
N MET A 134 -12.01 -2.30 -2.65
CA MET A 134 -12.49 -3.60 -3.11
C MET A 134 -13.38 -4.28 -2.07
N ASP A 135 -14.55 -4.73 -2.52
CA ASP A 135 -15.44 -5.59 -1.76
C ASP A 135 -14.99 -7.05 -1.89
N TYR A 136 -14.36 -7.56 -0.84
CA TYR A 136 -13.87 -8.95 -0.82
C TYR A 136 -15.01 -9.96 -0.74
N ASN A 137 -16.21 -9.60 -0.28
CA ASN A 137 -17.36 -10.49 -0.27
C ASN A 137 -17.76 -10.88 -1.68
N LYS A 138 -17.72 -9.94 -2.64
CA LYS A 138 -18.01 -10.26 -4.06
C LYS A 138 -17.02 -11.28 -4.63
N MET A 139 -15.76 -11.16 -4.27
CA MET A 139 -14.73 -12.13 -4.66
C MET A 139 -14.95 -13.49 -3.96
N LEU A 140 -15.35 -13.48 -2.70
CA LEU A 140 -15.67 -14.71 -1.95
C LEU A 140 -16.90 -15.42 -2.50
N GLU A 141 -17.94 -14.70 -2.86
CA GLU A 141 -19.11 -15.24 -3.54
C GLU A 141 -18.76 -15.87 -4.88
N PHE A 142 -17.93 -15.20 -5.69
CA PHE A 142 -17.41 -15.76 -6.94
C PHE A 142 -16.62 -17.05 -6.69
N HIS A 143 -15.75 -17.07 -5.68
CA HIS A 143 -14.99 -18.23 -5.26
C HIS A 143 -15.91 -19.44 -4.98
N LYS A 144 -16.97 -19.22 -4.20
CA LYS A 144 -17.98 -20.23 -3.86
C LYS A 144 -18.75 -20.70 -5.09
N GLN A 145 -19.20 -19.78 -5.96
CA GLN A 145 -19.95 -20.09 -7.18
C GLN A 145 -19.17 -20.95 -8.17
N LYS A 146 -17.85 -20.68 -8.29
CA LYS A 146 -16.95 -21.48 -9.15
C LYS A 146 -16.55 -22.82 -8.50
N GLY A 147 -16.82 -23.03 -7.21
CA GLY A 147 -16.29 -24.17 -6.45
C GLY A 147 -14.76 -24.19 -6.48
N ALA A 148 -14.15 -23.02 -6.39
CA ALA A 148 -12.73 -22.83 -6.57
C ALA A 148 -11.92 -23.41 -5.40
N ASP A 149 -10.72 -23.91 -5.68
CA ASP A 149 -9.68 -24.15 -4.68
C ASP A 149 -8.94 -22.86 -4.32
N VAL A 150 -8.72 -22.02 -5.35
CA VAL A 150 -8.13 -20.70 -5.24
C VAL A 150 -8.82 -19.73 -6.20
N THR A 151 -9.04 -18.51 -5.74
CA THR A 151 -9.43 -17.38 -6.60
C THR A 151 -8.37 -16.29 -6.50
N ILE A 152 -7.95 -15.75 -7.64
CA ILE A 152 -6.96 -14.69 -7.76
C ILE A 152 -7.64 -13.44 -8.33
N ALA A 153 -7.57 -12.32 -7.62
CA ALA A 153 -8.04 -11.06 -8.17
C ALA A 153 -7.09 -10.58 -9.27
N VAL A 154 -7.67 -10.19 -10.41
CA VAL A 154 -6.92 -9.77 -11.60
C VAL A 154 -7.47 -8.47 -12.15
N LEU A 155 -6.59 -7.69 -12.76
CA LEU A 155 -6.93 -6.53 -13.55
C LEU A 155 -6.21 -6.60 -14.91
N GLU A 156 -6.71 -5.87 -15.88
CA GLU A 156 -6.02 -5.72 -17.16
C GLU A 156 -5.03 -4.57 -17.11
N VAL A 157 -3.81 -4.83 -17.55
CA VAL A 157 -2.72 -3.84 -17.62
C VAL A 157 -2.17 -3.76 -19.05
N THR A 158 -1.34 -2.75 -19.33
CA THR A 158 -0.61 -2.68 -20.58
C THR A 158 0.42 -3.82 -20.67
N LEU A 159 0.83 -4.20 -21.89
CA LEU A 159 1.88 -5.22 -22.07
C LEU A 159 3.24 -4.78 -21.49
N GLU A 160 3.47 -3.48 -21.35
CA GLU A 160 4.67 -2.95 -20.74
C GLU A 160 4.65 -3.16 -19.22
N ASP A 161 3.55 -2.79 -18.58
CA ASP A 161 3.35 -2.97 -17.13
C ASP A 161 3.28 -4.45 -16.72
N ALA A 162 2.77 -5.31 -17.61
CA ALA A 162 2.67 -6.75 -17.40
C ALA A 162 4.03 -7.41 -17.03
N LYS A 163 5.15 -6.82 -17.40
CA LYS A 163 6.49 -7.31 -17.01
C LYS A 163 6.79 -7.17 -15.51
N ARG A 164 5.99 -6.38 -14.80
CA ARG A 164 6.18 -6.05 -13.38
C ARG A 164 5.37 -6.94 -12.44
N PHE A 165 4.38 -7.65 -12.96
CA PHE A 165 3.37 -8.40 -12.21
C PHE A 165 3.39 -9.89 -12.51
N GLY A 166 2.75 -10.68 -11.66
CA GLY A 166 2.35 -12.05 -12.00
C GLY A 166 1.26 -12.03 -13.06
N ILE A 167 1.50 -12.68 -14.19
CA ILE A 167 0.60 -12.67 -15.35
C ILE A 167 -0.09 -14.02 -15.50
N LEU A 168 -1.40 -13.97 -15.73
CA LEU A 168 -2.26 -15.16 -15.85
C LEU A 168 -2.83 -15.29 -17.25
N SER A 169 -2.97 -16.54 -17.71
CA SER A 169 -3.79 -16.91 -18.85
C SER A 169 -4.97 -17.72 -18.37
N THR A 170 -6.16 -17.44 -18.90
CA THR A 170 -7.41 -18.12 -18.50
C THR A 170 -8.10 -18.74 -19.71
N ASP A 171 -8.92 -19.76 -19.45
CA ASP A 171 -9.91 -20.22 -20.42
C ASP A 171 -11.18 -19.32 -20.44
N ASP A 172 -12.17 -19.70 -21.24
CA ASP A 172 -13.44 -18.97 -21.41
C ASP A 172 -14.32 -18.97 -20.12
N ASN A 173 -14.00 -19.78 -19.13
CA ASN A 173 -14.71 -19.89 -17.86
C ASN A 173 -13.97 -19.20 -16.70
N ASP A 174 -12.98 -18.37 -17.00
CA ASP A 174 -12.07 -17.72 -16.05
C ASP A 174 -11.15 -18.69 -15.29
N LYS A 175 -11.07 -19.97 -15.67
CA LYS A 175 -10.15 -20.91 -15.05
C LYS A 175 -8.73 -20.58 -15.49
N ILE A 176 -7.82 -20.46 -14.51
CA ILE A 176 -6.41 -20.14 -14.74
C ILE A 176 -5.71 -21.40 -15.27
N VAL A 177 -5.08 -21.26 -16.44
CA VAL A 177 -4.35 -22.35 -17.13
C VAL A 177 -2.84 -22.13 -17.12
N GLU A 178 -2.38 -20.89 -16.93
CA GLU A 178 -0.96 -20.55 -16.85
C GLU A 178 -0.77 -19.36 -15.90
N PHE A 179 0.33 -19.38 -15.15
CA PHE A 179 0.78 -18.26 -14.32
C PHE A 179 2.29 -18.06 -14.51
N ALA A 180 2.71 -16.83 -14.74
CA ALA A 180 4.12 -16.47 -14.89
C ALA A 180 4.46 -15.25 -14.03
N GLU A 181 5.35 -15.40 -13.07
CA GLU A 181 5.80 -14.29 -12.21
C GLU A 181 6.79 -13.40 -12.97
N LYS A 182 6.42 -12.14 -13.17
CA LYS A 182 7.22 -11.09 -13.83
C LYS A 182 7.89 -11.55 -15.14
N PRO A 183 7.11 -12.02 -16.12
CA PRO A 183 7.68 -12.57 -17.34
C PRO A 183 8.33 -11.48 -18.21
N ALA A 184 9.51 -11.76 -18.77
CA ALA A 184 10.18 -10.85 -19.70
C ALA A 184 9.35 -10.63 -20.98
N LYS A 185 8.54 -11.62 -21.37
CA LYS A 185 7.62 -11.58 -22.52
C LYS A 185 6.24 -12.05 -22.07
N PRO A 186 5.37 -11.12 -21.62
CA PRO A 186 4.02 -11.46 -21.16
C PRO A 186 3.19 -12.03 -22.32
N LYS A 187 2.43 -13.11 -22.04
CA LYS A 187 1.49 -13.72 -23.00
C LYS A 187 0.07 -13.18 -22.85
N SER A 188 -0.22 -12.47 -21.78
CA SER A 188 -1.53 -11.94 -21.42
C SER A 188 -1.38 -10.57 -20.76
N THR A 189 -2.47 -9.82 -20.71
CA THR A 189 -2.59 -8.54 -19.99
C THR A 189 -3.24 -8.68 -18.61
N LYS A 190 -3.68 -9.90 -18.23
CA LYS A 190 -4.30 -10.16 -16.93
C LYS A 190 -3.23 -10.25 -15.85
N ALA A 191 -3.11 -9.19 -15.04
CA ALA A 191 -2.14 -9.10 -13.95
C ALA A 191 -2.78 -9.50 -12.61
N SER A 192 -2.07 -10.28 -11.82
CA SER A 192 -2.44 -10.58 -10.44
C SER A 192 -2.31 -9.34 -9.56
N MET A 193 -3.33 -9.05 -8.79
CA MET A 193 -3.32 -7.98 -7.78
C MET A 193 -2.61 -8.38 -6.48
N GLY A 194 -2.12 -9.63 -6.37
CA GLY A 194 -1.58 -10.13 -5.09
C GLY A 194 -2.67 -10.35 -4.03
N ILE A 195 -3.91 -10.55 -4.46
CA ILE A 195 -5.07 -10.83 -3.61
C ILE A 195 -5.58 -12.21 -3.95
N TYR A 196 -5.59 -13.11 -2.96
CA TYR A 196 -5.92 -14.52 -3.15
C TYR A 196 -6.95 -14.99 -2.13
N ILE A 197 -7.99 -15.70 -2.53
CA ILE A 197 -8.87 -16.46 -1.61
C ILE A 197 -8.60 -17.94 -1.78
N PHE A 198 -8.32 -18.63 -0.69
CA PHE A 198 -8.06 -20.06 -0.62
C PHE A 198 -9.08 -20.76 0.27
N ASN A 199 -9.44 -21.99 -0.07
CA ASN A 199 -9.94 -22.94 0.91
C ASN A 199 -8.85 -23.21 1.95
N LYS A 200 -9.15 -23.05 3.26
CA LYS A 200 -8.18 -23.15 4.35
C LYS A 200 -7.35 -24.43 4.30
N ASP A 201 -8.01 -25.59 4.19
CA ASP A 201 -7.31 -26.88 4.26
C ASP A 201 -6.38 -27.10 3.06
N ILE A 202 -6.77 -26.62 1.88
CA ILE A 202 -5.93 -26.65 0.68
C ILE A 202 -4.71 -25.76 0.87
N LEU A 203 -4.90 -24.53 1.32
CA LEU A 203 -3.80 -23.60 1.62
C LEU A 203 -2.77 -24.22 2.57
N VAL A 204 -3.25 -24.74 3.71
CA VAL A 204 -2.38 -25.33 4.75
C VAL A 204 -1.57 -26.52 4.20
N ASN A 205 -2.19 -27.36 3.38
CA ASN A 205 -1.51 -28.52 2.79
C ASN A 205 -0.40 -28.10 1.83
N TYR A 206 -0.67 -27.14 0.92
CA TYR A 206 0.35 -26.64 -0.02
C TYR A 206 1.47 -25.88 0.68
N LEU A 207 1.17 -25.09 1.71
CA LEU A 207 2.19 -24.40 2.50
C LEU A 207 3.14 -25.38 3.23
N LYS A 208 2.61 -26.48 3.78
CA LYS A 208 3.43 -27.52 4.42
C LYS A 208 4.31 -28.24 3.41
N ALA A 209 3.77 -28.60 2.26
CA ALA A 209 4.54 -29.24 1.20
C ALA A 209 5.64 -28.33 0.63
N ASP A 210 5.34 -27.05 0.44
CA ASP A 210 6.29 -26.04 -0.04
C ASP A 210 7.46 -25.82 0.93
N GLU A 211 7.19 -25.77 2.23
CA GLU A 211 8.26 -25.62 3.24
C GLU A 211 9.19 -26.84 3.31
N GLU A 212 8.71 -28.03 2.97
CA GLU A 212 9.50 -29.26 2.92
C GLU A 212 10.35 -29.37 1.64
N ASP A 213 10.04 -28.59 0.59
CA ASP A 213 10.82 -28.57 -0.65
C ASP A 213 12.04 -27.65 -0.52
N PRO A 214 13.28 -28.21 -0.48
CA PRO A 214 14.49 -27.40 -0.35
C PRO A 214 14.80 -26.53 -1.58
N LYS A 215 14.08 -26.73 -2.70
CA LYS A 215 14.24 -25.94 -3.93
C LYS A 215 13.25 -24.78 -4.00
N SER A 216 12.25 -24.77 -3.14
CA SER A 216 11.27 -23.70 -3.10
C SER A 216 11.91 -22.38 -2.66
N SER A 217 11.46 -21.27 -3.27
CA SER A 217 11.73 -19.91 -2.80
C SER A 217 10.67 -19.43 -1.80
N ASN A 218 9.72 -20.29 -1.43
CA ASN A 218 8.63 -20.03 -0.50
C ASN A 218 7.76 -18.81 -0.92
N ASP A 219 7.43 -18.75 -2.21
CA ASP A 219 6.69 -17.64 -2.81
C ASP A 219 5.41 -18.13 -3.49
N PHE A 220 4.30 -17.38 -3.32
CA PHE A 220 3.02 -17.77 -3.91
C PHE A 220 3.09 -17.83 -5.43
N GLY A 221 3.64 -16.80 -6.07
CA GLY A 221 3.68 -16.69 -7.52
C GLY A 221 4.68 -17.64 -8.18
N LYS A 222 5.78 -17.94 -7.50
CA LYS A 222 6.83 -18.80 -8.06
C LYS A 222 6.65 -20.29 -7.76
N ASN A 223 6.03 -20.61 -6.64
CA ASN A 223 5.95 -22.00 -6.15
C ASN A 223 4.50 -22.47 -5.98
N ILE A 224 3.73 -21.88 -5.06
CA ILE A 224 2.40 -22.38 -4.69
C ILE A 224 1.44 -22.43 -5.89
N ILE A 225 1.25 -21.29 -6.57
CA ILE A 225 0.28 -21.18 -7.67
C ILE A 225 0.65 -22.08 -8.86
N PRO A 226 1.91 -22.09 -9.36
CA PRO A 226 2.32 -23.00 -10.42
C PRO A 226 2.11 -24.48 -10.06
N THR A 227 2.52 -24.90 -8.86
CA THR A 227 2.32 -26.29 -8.40
C THR A 227 0.84 -26.67 -8.37
N MET A 228 -0.03 -25.77 -7.89
CA MET A 228 -1.48 -26.04 -7.88
C MET A 228 -2.08 -26.16 -9.29
N ILE A 229 -1.56 -25.39 -10.27
CA ILE A 229 -1.97 -25.52 -11.68
C ILE A 229 -1.52 -26.87 -12.23
N GLU A 230 -0.28 -27.28 -11.97
CA GLU A 230 0.26 -28.58 -12.39
C GLU A 230 -0.52 -29.76 -11.80
N ASP A 231 -0.97 -29.65 -10.55
CA ASP A 231 -1.82 -30.63 -9.87
C ASP A 231 -3.28 -30.63 -10.37
N GLY A 232 -3.63 -29.75 -11.32
CA GLY A 232 -4.98 -29.68 -11.91
C GLY A 232 -6.05 -29.08 -11.01
N ARG A 233 -5.66 -28.34 -9.97
CA ARG A 233 -6.58 -27.69 -9.05
C ARG A 233 -7.49 -26.66 -9.74
N GLY A 234 -8.59 -26.32 -9.08
CA GLY A 234 -9.55 -25.31 -9.54
C GLY A 234 -9.11 -23.90 -9.19
N LEU A 235 -8.25 -23.29 -10.01
CA LEU A 235 -7.85 -21.89 -9.85
C LEU A 235 -8.65 -21.00 -10.80
N TYR A 236 -9.22 -19.90 -10.30
CA TYR A 236 -10.05 -18.98 -11.08
C TYR A 236 -9.61 -17.52 -10.93
N ALA A 237 -9.70 -16.78 -12.02
CA ALA A 237 -9.40 -15.36 -12.06
C ALA A 237 -10.67 -14.55 -11.79
N TYR A 238 -10.66 -13.72 -10.74
CA TYR A 238 -11.74 -12.77 -10.45
C TYR A 238 -11.43 -11.44 -11.11
N PRO A 239 -12.19 -10.99 -12.12
CA PRO A 239 -11.93 -9.75 -12.83
C PRO A 239 -12.34 -8.56 -11.95
N PHE A 240 -11.36 -7.86 -11.40
CA PHE A 240 -11.59 -6.65 -10.62
C PHE A 240 -11.86 -5.46 -11.55
N LYS A 241 -12.83 -4.63 -11.16
CA LYS A 241 -13.14 -3.36 -11.82
C LYS A 241 -13.11 -2.25 -10.80
N GLY A 242 -12.21 -1.31 -10.96
CA GLY A 242 -12.02 -0.19 -10.05
C GLY A 242 -10.60 0.34 -10.09
N TYR A 243 -10.35 1.39 -9.34
CA TYR A 243 -9.02 1.94 -9.18
C TYR A 243 -8.12 0.96 -8.41
N TRP A 244 -6.95 0.69 -8.95
CA TRP A 244 -5.88 -0.05 -8.29
C TRP A 244 -4.53 0.46 -8.74
N LYS A 245 -3.60 0.70 -7.80
CA LYS A 245 -2.24 1.15 -8.11
C LYS A 245 -1.22 0.53 -7.16
N ASP A 246 -0.18 -0.12 -7.74
CA ASP A 246 1.04 -0.48 -7.01
C ASP A 246 1.90 0.77 -6.83
N VAL A 247 1.91 1.32 -5.63
CA VAL A 247 2.71 2.49 -5.26
C VAL A 247 4.13 2.10 -4.84
N GLY A 248 4.75 1.20 -5.57
CA GLY A 248 6.08 0.64 -5.30
C GLY A 248 7.25 1.44 -5.84
N THR A 249 7.02 2.55 -6.54
CA THR A 249 8.06 3.46 -7.04
C THR A 249 7.71 4.90 -6.68
N ILE A 250 8.70 5.79 -6.65
CA ILE A 250 8.49 7.23 -6.41
C ILE A 250 7.44 7.79 -7.38
N ARG A 251 7.60 7.50 -8.68
CA ARG A 251 6.66 7.97 -9.70
C ARG A 251 5.24 7.45 -9.47
N SER A 252 5.06 6.14 -9.22
CA SER A 252 3.72 5.59 -9.01
C SER A 252 3.07 6.10 -7.71
N LEU A 253 3.85 6.38 -6.66
CA LEU A 253 3.33 7.01 -5.44
C LEU A 253 2.91 8.46 -5.68
N TRP A 254 3.71 9.24 -6.42
CA TRP A 254 3.37 10.60 -6.78
C TRP A 254 2.12 10.65 -7.66
N GLU A 255 2.07 9.86 -8.75
CA GLU A 255 0.92 9.76 -9.64
C GLU A 255 -0.35 9.37 -8.88
N ALA A 256 -0.29 8.37 -7.99
CA ALA A 256 -1.44 7.95 -7.19
C ALA A 256 -1.98 9.07 -6.28
N ASN A 257 -1.12 9.98 -5.80
CA ASN A 257 -1.56 11.16 -5.08
C ASN A 257 -2.19 12.20 -6.03
N MET A 258 -1.65 12.37 -7.24
CA MET A 258 -2.23 13.28 -8.25
C MET A 258 -3.58 12.77 -8.77
N ASP A 259 -3.80 11.44 -8.84
CA ASP A 259 -5.07 10.81 -9.24
C ASP A 259 -6.24 11.16 -8.29
N LEU A 260 -5.96 11.77 -7.13
CA LEU A 260 -6.98 12.28 -6.18
C LEU A 260 -7.47 13.68 -6.52
N LEU A 261 -6.78 14.40 -7.41
CA LEU A 261 -7.07 15.79 -7.73
C LEU A 261 -8.07 15.91 -8.90
N GLY A 262 -8.59 17.10 -9.08
CA GLY A 262 -9.54 17.40 -10.15
C GLY A 262 -11.02 17.24 -9.73
N GLU A 263 -11.92 17.68 -10.63
CA GLU A 263 -13.37 17.62 -10.40
C GLU A 263 -13.95 16.20 -10.41
N ALA A 264 -13.25 15.25 -11.09
CA ALA A 264 -13.63 13.85 -11.19
C ALA A 264 -12.37 12.97 -10.97
N PRO A 265 -11.94 12.80 -9.70
CA PRO A 265 -10.73 12.06 -9.40
C PRO A 265 -10.85 10.57 -9.77
N GLU A 266 -9.78 9.96 -10.22
CA GLU A 266 -9.75 8.53 -10.55
C GLU A 266 -10.00 7.66 -9.30
N LEU A 267 -9.55 8.12 -8.13
CA LEU A 267 -9.83 7.53 -6.83
C LEU A 267 -10.63 8.51 -5.96
N ASP A 268 -11.92 8.27 -5.82
CA ASP A 268 -12.76 9.02 -4.89
C ASP A 268 -12.65 8.47 -3.47
N LEU A 269 -12.05 9.27 -2.56
CA LEU A 269 -11.94 8.98 -1.14
C LEU A 269 -13.04 9.62 -0.29
N SER A 270 -13.96 10.37 -0.93
CA SER A 270 -15.13 11.00 -0.27
C SER A 270 -16.37 10.12 -0.27
N ASP A 271 -16.33 8.97 -0.95
CA ASP A 271 -17.42 7.99 -1.08
C ASP A 271 -17.90 7.53 0.31
N PRO A 272 -19.14 7.87 0.72
CA PRO A 272 -19.67 7.52 2.03
C PRO A 272 -19.98 6.02 2.18
N ASP A 273 -20.23 5.33 1.07
CA ASP A 273 -20.62 3.92 1.06
C ASP A 273 -19.41 2.99 1.19
N TRP A 274 -18.20 3.48 0.85
CA TRP A 274 -16.95 2.74 0.98
C TRP A 274 -15.85 3.59 1.62
N LYS A 275 -16.00 3.85 2.90
CA LYS A 275 -15.10 4.71 3.65
C LYS A 275 -13.76 4.03 3.91
N ILE A 276 -12.67 4.73 3.63
CA ILE A 276 -11.33 4.38 4.09
C ILE A 276 -11.11 5.01 5.47
N SER A 277 -10.96 4.18 6.48
CA SER A 277 -10.64 4.59 7.85
C SER A 277 -9.13 4.74 8.03
N TYR A 278 -8.71 5.57 8.97
CA TYR A 278 -7.29 5.83 9.25
C TYR A 278 -7.14 6.21 10.73
N ARG A 279 -5.93 6.13 11.26
CA ARG A 279 -5.63 6.62 12.62
C ARG A 279 -5.62 8.14 12.62
N HIS A 280 -6.70 8.72 13.11
CA HIS A 280 -6.87 10.15 13.19
C HIS A 280 -6.12 10.74 14.38
N ASN A 281 -5.25 11.72 14.13
CA ASN A 281 -4.63 12.56 15.14
C ASN A 281 -5.21 13.98 14.96
N PRO A 282 -6.21 14.40 15.74
CA PRO A 282 -6.94 15.63 15.50
C PRO A 282 -6.04 16.86 15.62
N LEU A 283 -6.06 17.71 14.61
CA LEU A 283 -5.43 19.01 14.59
C LEU A 283 -6.46 20.11 14.45
N ASN A 284 -6.05 21.35 14.62
CA ASN A 284 -6.92 22.50 14.36
C ASN A 284 -7.32 22.56 12.87
N PRO A 285 -8.44 23.19 12.52
CA PRO A 285 -8.74 23.50 11.13
C PRO A 285 -7.58 24.23 10.46
N GLN A 286 -7.44 24.05 9.15
CA GLN A 286 -6.43 24.77 8.37
C GLN A 286 -6.70 26.28 8.37
N TYR A 287 -5.63 27.07 8.43
CA TYR A 287 -5.67 28.52 8.23
C TYR A 287 -5.20 28.86 6.82
N ILE A 288 -5.95 29.68 6.11
CA ILE A 288 -5.63 30.18 4.77
C ILE A 288 -5.49 31.69 4.86
N GLY A 289 -4.26 32.20 4.63
CA GLY A 289 -3.97 33.63 4.67
C GLY A 289 -4.68 34.43 3.57
N ASN A 290 -4.82 35.74 3.79
CA ASN A 290 -5.56 36.61 2.86
C ASN A 290 -4.98 36.66 1.44
N ASP A 291 -3.67 36.51 1.29
CA ASP A 291 -2.95 36.58 0.02
C ASP A 291 -2.66 35.18 -0.57
N ALA A 292 -3.04 34.13 0.14
CA ALA A 292 -2.86 32.75 -0.30
C ALA A 292 -3.70 32.43 -1.54
N LYS A 293 -3.13 31.63 -2.46
CA LYS A 293 -3.84 31.18 -3.66
C LYS A 293 -3.80 29.66 -3.72
N ILE A 294 -4.97 29.04 -3.75
CA ILE A 294 -5.09 27.60 -3.80
C ILE A 294 -5.88 27.21 -5.04
N SER A 295 -5.36 26.28 -5.82
CA SER A 295 -6.00 25.77 -7.02
C SER A 295 -5.72 24.27 -7.15
N ASP A 296 -6.79 23.50 -7.40
CA ASP A 296 -6.74 22.07 -7.71
C ASP A 296 -5.86 21.26 -6.73
N SER A 297 -6.11 21.45 -5.42
CA SER A 297 -5.23 20.91 -4.38
C SER A 297 -6.01 20.35 -3.19
N ILE A 298 -5.48 19.34 -2.54
CA ILE A 298 -6.00 18.80 -1.28
C ILE A 298 -5.11 19.30 -0.14
N ILE A 299 -5.73 19.90 0.89
CA ILE A 299 -5.04 20.41 2.07
C ILE A 299 -5.70 19.82 3.32
N ALA A 300 -4.92 19.10 4.11
CA ALA A 300 -5.38 18.51 5.35
C ALA A 300 -5.45 19.53 6.50
N GLU A 301 -5.98 19.09 7.63
CA GLU A 301 -6.09 19.87 8.86
C GLU A 301 -4.73 20.28 9.45
N GLY A 302 -4.71 21.34 10.25
CA GLY A 302 -3.53 21.85 10.93
C GLY A 302 -2.57 22.63 10.03
N CYS A 303 -2.88 22.81 8.75
CA CYS A 303 -2.05 23.58 7.83
C CYS A 303 -2.22 25.10 8.04
N ASP A 304 -1.10 25.83 7.87
CA ASP A 304 -1.04 27.29 7.86
C ASP A 304 -0.44 27.74 6.52
N ILE A 305 -1.29 28.28 5.63
CA ILE A 305 -0.95 28.54 4.23
C ILE A 305 -1.00 30.04 3.95
N GLU A 306 0.14 30.66 3.76
CA GLU A 306 0.27 32.07 3.34
C GLU A 306 0.78 32.23 1.88
N GLY A 307 1.17 31.12 1.23
CA GLY A 307 1.69 31.06 -0.13
C GLY A 307 0.70 30.60 -1.19
N THR A 308 1.21 30.18 -2.33
CA THR A 308 0.45 29.65 -3.47
C THR A 308 0.62 28.14 -3.57
N VAL A 309 -0.50 27.40 -3.69
CA VAL A 309 -0.52 25.92 -3.79
C VAL A 309 -1.34 25.53 -5.02
N ILE A 310 -0.72 24.84 -5.96
CA ILE A 310 -1.31 24.47 -7.25
C ILE A 310 -1.10 22.98 -7.50
N ASN A 311 -2.15 22.25 -7.85
CA ASN A 311 -2.12 20.84 -8.24
C ASN A 311 -1.25 19.99 -7.30
N SER A 312 -1.54 20.07 -5.98
CA SER A 312 -0.68 19.50 -4.96
C SER A 312 -1.48 18.85 -3.81
N VAL A 313 -0.87 17.89 -3.15
CA VAL A 313 -1.44 17.21 -1.99
C VAL A 313 -0.63 17.55 -0.75
N LEU A 314 -1.25 18.27 0.18
CA LEU A 314 -0.65 18.69 1.45
C LEU A 314 -1.24 17.88 2.60
N PHE A 315 -0.37 17.23 3.36
CA PHE A 315 -0.74 16.50 4.56
C PHE A 315 -0.94 17.44 5.76
N SER A 316 -1.16 16.88 6.93
CA SER A 316 -1.49 17.64 8.12
C SER A 316 -0.29 18.41 8.71
N GLY A 317 -0.55 19.56 9.31
CA GLY A 317 0.41 20.34 10.08
C GLY A 317 1.47 21.10 9.26
N ILE A 318 1.26 21.28 7.96
CA ILE A 318 2.20 21.97 7.06
C ILE A 318 2.12 23.49 7.24
N LYS A 319 3.28 24.15 7.20
CA LYS A 319 3.39 25.62 7.16
C LYS A 319 3.98 26.05 5.82
N VAL A 320 3.33 27.01 5.17
CA VAL A 320 3.77 27.59 3.89
C VAL A 320 3.88 29.10 4.03
N GLY A 321 5.11 29.61 3.96
CA GLY A 321 5.41 31.04 4.11
C GLY A 321 4.95 31.90 2.94
N LYS A 322 4.96 33.22 3.14
CA LYS A 322 4.57 34.23 2.15
C LYS A 322 5.45 34.16 0.91
N GLY A 323 4.82 34.36 -0.25
CA GLY A 323 5.54 34.36 -1.52
C GLY A 323 5.97 32.98 -2.01
N THR A 324 5.85 31.95 -1.18
CA THR A 324 6.20 30.56 -1.54
C THR A 324 5.19 30.01 -2.55
N VAL A 325 5.70 29.21 -3.49
CA VAL A 325 4.90 28.57 -4.53
C VAL A 325 5.17 27.07 -4.57
N ILE A 326 4.11 26.28 -4.40
CA ILE A 326 4.13 24.82 -4.48
C ILE A 326 3.34 24.38 -5.71
N ARG A 327 3.94 23.53 -6.57
CA ARG A 327 3.29 23.02 -7.79
C ARG A 327 3.56 21.52 -7.97
N ASN A 328 2.54 20.80 -8.39
CA ASN A 328 2.65 19.38 -8.78
C ASN A 328 3.37 18.52 -7.72
N SER A 329 3.12 18.77 -6.44
CA SER A 329 3.94 18.23 -5.36
C SER A 329 3.12 17.54 -4.28
N VAL A 330 3.75 16.58 -3.61
CA VAL A 330 3.21 15.89 -2.43
C VAL A 330 4.03 16.31 -1.22
N ILE A 331 3.40 16.97 -0.26
CA ILE A 331 4.04 17.47 0.95
C ILE A 331 3.50 16.67 2.14
N MET A 332 4.37 15.85 2.75
CA MET A 332 4.02 14.95 3.85
C MET A 332 3.94 15.69 5.20
N PRO A 333 3.47 15.07 6.29
CA PRO A 333 3.12 15.79 7.53
C PRO A 333 4.23 16.64 8.12
N ASN A 334 3.83 17.74 8.79
CA ASN A 334 4.68 18.63 9.59
C ASN A 334 5.80 19.34 8.84
N VAL A 335 5.79 19.36 7.52
CA VAL A 335 6.78 20.09 6.72
C VAL A 335 6.62 21.59 6.94
N VAL A 336 7.74 22.27 7.17
CA VAL A 336 7.80 23.73 7.28
C VAL A 336 8.51 24.29 6.05
N ILE A 337 7.83 25.20 5.32
CA ILE A 337 8.39 25.87 4.13
C ILE A 337 8.40 27.37 4.41
N GLY A 338 9.57 27.96 4.34
CA GLY A 338 9.80 29.39 4.58
C GLY A 338 9.19 30.32 3.53
N GLU A 339 9.62 31.58 3.52
CA GLU A 339 9.14 32.60 2.59
C GLU A 339 9.85 32.51 1.23
N ASN A 340 9.14 32.86 0.15
CA ASN A 340 9.65 32.95 -1.23
C ASN A 340 10.33 31.66 -1.74
N ALA A 341 10.02 30.50 -1.17
CA ALA A 341 10.53 29.22 -1.64
C ALA A 341 9.73 28.73 -2.88
N GLU A 342 10.36 27.90 -3.69
CA GLU A 342 9.69 27.23 -4.83
C GLU A 342 9.82 25.72 -4.72
N ILE A 343 8.68 25.01 -4.72
CA ILE A 343 8.62 23.54 -4.67
C ILE A 343 7.88 23.08 -5.91
N ASN A 344 8.55 22.33 -6.75
CA ASN A 344 8.03 21.93 -8.04
C ASN A 344 8.27 20.44 -8.28
N HIS A 345 7.22 19.71 -8.70
CA HIS A 345 7.27 18.30 -9.12
C HIS A 345 8.08 17.42 -8.15
N SER A 346 7.70 17.49 -6.85
CA SER A 346 8.50 16.95 -5.75
C SER A 346 7.67 16.18 -4.73
N ILE A 347 8.33 15.31 -3.98
CA ILE A 347 7.82 14.72 -2.74
C ILE A 347 8.74 15.22 -1.60
N LEU A 348 8.17 15.94 -0.64
CA LEU A 348 8.84 16.27 0.63
C LEU A 348 8.31 15.32 1.69
N ASP A 349 9.19 14.50 2.28
CA ASP A 349 8.83 13.58 3.35
C ASP A 349 8.58 14.32 4.67
N ALA A 350 8.08 13.61 5.68
CA ALA A 350 7.64 14.21 6.94
C ALA A 350 8.77 14.98 7.67
N ASP A 351 8.36 16.01 8.42
CA ASP A 351 9.22 16.79 9.32
C ASP A 351 10.39 17.52 8.62
N CYS A 352 10.34 17.71 7.27
CA CYS A 352 11.31 18.48 6.53
C CYS A 352 11.20 19.98 6.84
N ASN A 353 12.35 20.69 6.77
CA ASN A 353 12.42 22.15 6.88
C ASN A 353 13.05 22.75 5.62
N ILE A 354 12.26 23.48 4.83
CA ILE A 354 12.70 24.18 3.63
C ILE A 354 12.80 25.66 3.99
N CYS A 355 14.02 26.19 4.04
CA CYS A 355 14.26 27.59 4.44
C CYS A 355 13.86 28.58 3.34
N ASP A 356 13.92 29.88 3.69
CA ASP A 356 13.53 30.98 2.81
C ASP A 356 14.33 30.96 1.49
N ASN A 357 13.68 31.35 0.40
CA ASN A 357 14.27 31.45 -0.94
C ASN A 357 14.84 30.13 -1.51
N ALA A 358 14.60 28.98 -0.88
CA ALA A 358 15.06 27.69 -1.38
C ALA A 358 14.23 27.24 -2.58
N VAL A 359 14.85 26.51 -3.51
CA VAL A 359 14.20 25.96 -4.71
C VAL A 359 14.38 24.44 -4.71
N VAL A 360 13.28 23.69 -4.78
CA VAL A 360 13.29 22.23 -4.83
C VAL A 360 12.58 21.75 -6.09
N GLY A 361 13.30 21.01 -6.93
CA GLY A 361 12.78 20.47 -8.18
C GLY A 361 12.53 21.53 -9.26
N GLU A 362 12.00 21.09 -10.39
CA GLU A 362 11.69 21.93 -11.54
C GLU A 362 10.25 21.67 -12.01
N ASN A 363 9.60 22.69 -12.55
CA ASN A 363 8.24 22.57 -13.06
C ASN A 363 8.25 22.00 -14.49
N ASP A 364 8.80 20.80 -14.64
CA ASP A 364 8.89 20.04 -15.88
C ASP A 364 8.44 18.60 -15.62
N SER A 365 7.28 18.21 -16.15
CA SER A 365 6.68 16.90 -15.96
C SER A 365 7.43 15.75 -16.65
N GLU A 366 8.32 16.05 -17.60
CA GLU A 366 9.16 15.05 -18.27
C GLU A 366 10.36 14.64 -17.42
N LYS A 367 10.75 15.47 -16.45
CA LYS A 367 11.84 15.17 -15.53
C LYS A 367 11.39 14.21 -14.42
N ASP A 368 12.37 13.58 -13.79
CA ASP A 368 12.11 12.73 -12.63
C ASP A 368 11.69 13.56 -11.40
N ILE A 369 10.93 12.95 -10.50
CA ILE A 369 10.41 13.56 -9.28
C ILE A 369 11.54 13.77 -8.30
N THR A 370 11.66 14.98 -7.77
CA THR A 370 12.62 15.31 -6.71
C THR A 370 12.07 14.82 -5.36
N VAL A 371 12.92 14.21 -4.55
CA VAL A 371 12.52 13.67 -3.24
C VAL A 371 13.44 14.23 -2.16
N VAL A 372 12.84 14.81 -1.12
CA VAL A 372 13.55 15.19 0.11
C VAL A 372 13.11 14.23 1.20
N GLY A 373 14.07 13.51 1.80
CA GLY A 373 13.80 12.51 2.85
C GLY A 373 13.38 13.15 4.18
N ALA A 374 12.84 12.35 5.09
CA ALA A 374 12.31 12.80 6.38
C ALA A 374 13.38 13.47 7.27
N ASP A 375 12.97 14.48 8.03
CA ASP A 375 13.80 15.27 8.98
C ASP A 375 14.94 16.09 8.33
N ILE A 376 14.90 16.34 7.00
CA ILE A 376 15.95 17.02 6.26
C ILE A 376 15.70 18.53 6.21
N THR A 377 16.77 19.30 6.32
CA THR A 377 16.76 20.75 6.14
C THR A 377 17.42 21.16 4.82
N ILE A 378 16.69 21.93 4.01
CA ILE A 378 17.23 22.64 2.84
C ILE A 378 17.45 24.10 3.24
N GLY A 379 18.71 24.52 3.26
CA GLY A 379 19.14 25.84 3.73
C GLY A 379 18.64 26.98 2.85
N GLU A 380 18.73 28.23 3.39
CA GLU A 380 18.30 29.46 2.73
C GLU A 380 18.96 29.63 1.35
N GLY A 381 18.15 29.92 0.33
CA GLY A 381 18.59 30.16 -1.04
C GLY A 381 19.21 28.96 -1.76
N LYS A 382 19.15 27.74 -1.18
CA LYS A 382 19.70 26.53 -1.79
C LYS A 382 18.79 26.03 -2.90
N GLN A 383 19.41 25.34 -3.86
CA GLN A 383 18.72 24.75 -5.00
C GLN A 383 18.93 23.22 -5.02
N VAL A 384 17.86 22.48 -5.21
CA VAL A 384 17.85 21.05 -5.41
C VAL A 384 17.33 20.78 -6.82
N GLU A 385 18.17 20.19 -7.66
CA GLU A 385 17.81 19.89 -9.07
C GLU A 385 16.70 18.85 -9.19
N ALA A 386 16.05 18.82 -10.36
CA ALA A 386 15.03 17.84 -10.67
C ALA A 386 15.57 16.40 -10.60
N GLY A 387 14.77 15.47 -10.04
CA GLY A 387 15.10 14.05 -9.93
C GLY A 387 16.13 13.69 -8.86
N VAL A 388 16.63 14.67 -8.12
CA VAL A 388 17.57 14.41 -7.01
C VAL A 388 16.84 13.82 -5.81
N MET A 389 17.45 12.81 -5.17
CA MET A 389 17.04 12.29 -3.87
C MET A 389 17.96 12.82 -2.79
N VAL A 390 17.42 13.66 -1.91
CA VAL A 390 18.17 14.26 -0.82
C VAL A 390 18.02 13.40 0.43
N GLU A 391 19.17 12.96 0.97
CA GLU A 391 19.22 12.08 2.14
C GLU A 391 19.90 12.74 3.37
N GLU A 392 20.45 13.93 3.20
CA GLU A 392 21.16 14.69 4.22
C GLU A 392 20.88 16.19 4.06
N ASP A 393 21.07 16.98 5.13
CA ASP A 393 20.89 18.43 5.11
C ASP A 393 21.76 19.11 4.04
N ILE A 394 21.16 20.06 3.32
CA ILE A 394 21.84 20.96 2.40
C ILE A 394 21.94 22.35 3.09
N LYS A 395 23.12 22.65 3.65
CA LYS A 395 23.39 23.90 4.44
C LYS A 395 23.99 24.98 3.59
#